data_7575e06d0dd3b439b03f89c524749eb5
#
_entry.id   7575e06d0dd3b439b03f89c524749eb5
#
_cell.length_a   1.000
_cell.length_b   1.000
_cell.length_c   1.000
_cell.angle_alpha   90.00
_cell.angle_beta   90.00
_cell.angle_gamma   90.00
#
_symmetry.space_group_name_H-M   'P 1'
#
loop_
_entity.id
_entity.type
_entity.pdbx_description
1 polymer ?
#
loop_
_entity_poly.entity_id
_entity_poly.type
_entity_poly.pdbx_seq_one_letter_code
_entity_poly.pdbx_strand_id
1 'polypeptide(L)'
;EHEDMDAIMNTREIRDGGIGGRAIEALLEGGKNGVDVGLAIIPGVITICTLVMMLTNGASADGTYTGAAYEGIAFLPWLGKKLEFILSPLFGFTDASGISVPITALGAAGAAIGLVPHMAEAGTVLANAVAVFTAMCMCWSGYLSTHVAMMSSLKVNKLTGKAILSHTIGGLCAGVAANWIFKLVM
;
A
#
# COMPACT_ATOMS: atom_id res chain seq x y z
N GLU A 1 -26.04 12.19 8.47
CA GLU A 1 -24.78 11.38 8.42
C GLU A 1 -24.21 11.12 9.82
N HIS A 2 -24.33 12.04 10.78
CA HIS A 2 -23.90 11.83 12.18
C HIS A 2 -24.86 10.90 12.93
N GLU A 3 -26.16 10.99 12.69
CA GLU A 3 -27.17 10.15 13.36
C GLU A 3 -27.04 8.65 12.97
N ASP A 4 -26.70 8.34 11.72
CA ASP A 4 -26.48 6.95 11.28
C ASP A 4 -25.22 6.33 11.89
N MET A 5 -24.18 7.10 12.12
CA MET A 5 -22.95 6.65 12.78
C MET A 5 -23.18 6.41 14.27
N ASP A 6 -23.91 7.30 14.94
CA ASP A 6 -24.23 7.16 16.35
C ASP A 6 -25.18 5.97 16.61
N ALA A 7 -26.10 5.68 15.69
CA ALA A 7 -26.95 4.51 15.76
C ALA A 7 -26.16 3.20 15.63
N ILE A 8 -25.17 3.13 14.72
CA ILE A 8 -24.29 1.96 14.54
C ILE A 8 -23.36 1.77 15.74
N MET A 9 -22.85 2.86 16.31
CA MET A 9 -21.96 2.82 17.49
C MET A 9 -22.70 2.47 18.78
N ASN A 10 -24.00 2.77 18.90
CA ASN A 10 -24.80 2.56 20.11
C ASN A 10 -25.57 1.22 20.12
N THR A 11 -25.71 0.53 18.99
CA THR A 11 -26.27 -0.83 18.96
C THR A 11 -25.21 -1.86 19.30
N ARG A 12 -24.99 -2.04 20.59
CA ARG A 12 -24.13 -3.12 21.11
C ARG A 12 -24.98 -4.37 21.28
N GLU A 13 -24.92 -5.30 20.34
CA GLU A 13 -25.48 -6.64 20.52
C GLU A 13 -24.69 -7.36 21.63
N ILE A 14 -25.38 -7.67 22.73
CA ILE A 14 -24.81 -8.49 23.80
C ILE A 14 -25.11 -9.94 23.46
N ARG A 15 -24.06 -10.71 23.15
CA ARG A 15 -24.19 -12.15 22.90
C ARG A 15 -24.68 -12.88 24.14
N ASP A 16 -25.59 -13.84 23.96
CA ASP A 16 -26.09 -14.69 25.03
C ASP A 16 -25.03 -15.66 25.54
N GLY A 17 -25.16 -16.12 26.77
CA GLY A 17 -24.32 -17.14 27.36
C GLY A 17 -23.24 -16.63 28.32
N GLY A 18 -22.45 -17.54 28.87
CA GLY A 18 -21.35 -17.23 29.81
C GLY A 18 -20.15 -16.59 29.12
N ILE A 19 -19.21 -16.03 29.91
CA ILE A 19 -18.03 -15.31 29.42
C ILE A 19 -17.22 -16.14 28.41
N GLY A 20 -17.01 -17.44 28.69
CA GLY A 20 -16.27 -18.34 27.78
C GLY A 20 -16.99 -18.58 26.46
N GLY A 21 -18.30 -18.81 26.48
CA GLY A 21 -19.12 -19.01 25.28
C GLY A 21 -19.09 -17.77 24.39
N ARG A 22 -19.30 -16.59 24.96
CA ARG A 22 -19.24 -15.32 24.23
C ARG A 22 -17.86 -15.04 23.61
N ALA A 23 -16.79 -15.41 24.31
CA ALA A 23 -15.43 -15.24 23.80
C ALA A 23 -15.17 -16.17 22.57
N ILE A 24 -15.57 -17.44 22.66
CA ILE A 24 -15.44 -18.39 21.55
C ILE A 24 -16.29 -17.95 20.35
N GLU A 25 -17.54 -17.56 20.57
CA GLU A 25 -18.41 -17.08 19.51
C GLU A 25 -17.85 -15.84 18.82
N ALA A 26 -17.31 -14.87 19.58
CA ALA A 26 -16.66 -13.69 19.04
C ALA A 26 -15.42 -14.03 18.21
N LEU A 27 -14.62 -15.02 18.62
CA LEU A 27 -13.46 -15.50 17.88
C LEU A 27 -13.87 -16.17 16.54
N LEU A 28 -14.90 -17.02 16.58
CA LEU A 28 -15.39 -17.70 15.38
C LEU A 28 -16.00 -16.72 14.38
N GLU A 29 -16.83 -15.79 14.86
CA GLU A 29 -17.41 -14.74 14.02
C GLU A 29 -16.33 -13.81 13.45
N GLY A 30 -15.38 -13.38 14.28
CA GLY A 30 -14.23 -12.59 13.84
C GLY A 30 -13.39 -13.32 12.79
N GLY A 31 -13.16 -14.62 12.98
CA GLY A 31 -12.47 -15.46 12.00
C GLY A 31 -13.23 -15.54 10.67
N LYS A 32 -14.54 -15.78 10.70
CA LYS A 32 -15.38 -15.76 9.50
C LYS A 32 -15.34 -14.43 8.77
N ASN A 33 -15.56 -13.34 9.49
CA ASN A 33 -15.51 -11.99 8.93
C ASN A 33 -14.12 -11.67 8.35
N GLY A 34 -13.05 -12.14 8.99
CA GLY A 34 -11.68 -12.00 8.50
C GLY A 34 -11.45 -12.71 7.18
N VAL A 35 -11.98 -13.92 7.01
CA VAL A 35 -11.93 -14.65 5.72
C VAL A 35 -12.70 -13.91 4.63
N ASP A 36 -13.92 -13.46 4.93
CA ASP A 36 -14.76 -12.75 3.97
C ASP A 36 -14.09 -11.45 3.49
N VAL A 37 -13.50 -10.67 4.41
CA VAL A 37 -12.71 -9.47 4.08
C VAL A 37 -11.45 -9.84 3.29
N GLY A 38 -10.75 -10.90 3.68
CA GLY A 38 -9.57 -11.38 2.96
C GLY A 38 -9.87 -11.72 1.50
N LEU A 39 -10.94 -12.48 1.26
CA LEU A 39 -11.39 -12.81 -0.09
C LEU A 39 -11.82 -11.58 -0.89
N ALA A 40 -12.46 -10.61 -0.26
CA ALA A 40 -12.87 -9.36 -0.90
C ALA A 40 -11.68 -8.47 -1.33
N ILE A 41 -10.54 -8.57 -0.65
CA ILE A 41 -9.33 -7.80 -0.94
C ILE A 41 -8.55 -8.37 -2.14
N ILE A 42 -8.54 -9.70 -2.33
CA ILE A 42 -7.71 -10.40 -3.34
C ILE A 42 -7.85 -9.81 -4.75
N PRO A 43 -9.04 -9.59 -5.32
CA PRO A 43 -9.16 -9.04 -6.66
C PRO A 43 -8.52 -7.65 -6.80
N GLY A 44 -8.70 -6.79 -5.79
CA GLY A 44 -8.09 -5.47 -5.76
C GLY A 44 -6.56 -5.52 -5.71
N VAL A 45 -6.00 -6.39 -4.88
CA VAL A 45 -4.54 -6.59 -4.77
C VAL A 45 -3.98 -7.08 -6.11
N ILE A 46 -4.57 -8.11 -6.70
CA ILE A 46 -4.11 -8.65 -8.00
C ILE A 46 -4.15 -7.57 -9.07
N THR A 47 -5.27 -6.85 -9.20
CA THR A 47 -5.43 -5.81 -10.22
C THR A 47 -4.42 -4.69 -10.06
N ILE A 48 -4.28 -4.13 -8.86
CA ILE A 48 -3.37 -3.00 -8.60
C ILE A 48 -1.91 -3.45 -8.76
N CYS A 49 -1.52 -4.58 -8.18
CA CYS A 49 -0.14 -5.08 -8.31
C CYS A 49 0.22 -5.37 -9.76
N THR A 50 -0.67 -6.02 -10.54
CA THR A 50 -0.43 -6.29 -11.96
C THR A 50 -0.26 -5.00 -12.73
N LEU A 51 -1.16 -4.03 -12.56
CA LEU A 51 -1.08 -2.74 -13.22
C LEU A 51 0.23 -2.02 -12.89
N VAL A 52 0.60 -1.96 -11.61
CA VAL A 52 1.84 -1.30 -11.18
C VAL A 52 3.07 -2.01 -11.75
N MET A 53 3.10 -3.33 -11.76
CA MET A 53 4.20 -4.10 -12.36
C MET A 53 4.33 -3.83 -13.86
N MET A 54 3.22 -3.78 -14.59
CA MET A 54 3.21 -3.41 -16.02
C MET A 54 3.73 -1.98 -16.27
N LEU A 55 3.46 -1.06 -15.34
CA LEU A 55 3.91 0.33 -15.45
C LEU A 55 5.35 0.55 -14.95
N THR A 56 5.89 -0.38 -14.15
CA THR A 56 7.22 -0.27 -13.54
C THR A 56 8.30 -0.91 -14.41
N ASN A 57 8.01 -2.10 -14.95
CA ASN A 57 8.98 -2.87 -15.70
C ASN A 57 9.01 -2.43 -17.17
N GLY A 58 10.15 -2.66 -17.83
CA GLY A 58 10.34 -2.40 -19.26
C GLY A 58 10.32 -3.68 -20.09
N ALA A 59 10.67 -3.55 -21.36
CA ALA A 59 10.98 -4.68 -22.22
C ALA A 59 12.24 -5.42 -21.75
N SER A 60 12.48 -6.61 -22.28
CA SER A 60 13.74 -7.35 -22.09
C SER A 60 14.95 -6.53 -22.52
N ALA A 61 16.16 -6.96 -22.12
CA ALA A 61 17.40 -6.23 -22.40
C ALA A 61 17.67 -5.99 -23.90
N ASP A 62 17.12 -6.82 -24.75
CA ASP A 62 17.17 -6.69 -26.22
C ASP A 62 16.09 -5.78 -26.82
N GLY A 63 15.23 -5.20 -25.97
CA GLY A 63 14.12 -4.34 -26.38
C GLY A 63 12.89 -5.07 -26.90
N THR A 64 12.85 -6.40 -26.83
CA THR A 64 11.73 -7.21 -27.29
C THR A 64 10.83 -7.62 -26.11
N TYR A 65 9.56 -7.91 -26.38
CA TYR A 65 8.63 -8.48 -25.43
C TYR A 65 8.49 -9.99 -25.70
N THR A 66 8.80 -10.78 -24.70
CA THR A 66 8.79 -12.25 -24.79
C THR A 66 7.60 -12.88 -24.08
N GLY A 67 6.82 -12.07 -23.32
CA GLY A 67 5.77 -12.54 -22.45
C GLY A 67 6.30 -13.10 -21.13
N ALA A 68 7.56 -12.82 -20.80
CA ALA A 68 8.16 -13.23 -19.54
C ALA A 68 7.59 -12.42 -18.35
N ALA A 69 7.80 -12.95 -17.15
CA ALA A 69 7.49 -12.19 -15.94
C ALA A 69 8.33 -10.90 -15.88
N TYR A 70 7.73 -9.87 -15.28
CA TYR A 70 8.38 -8.55 -15.13
C TYR A 70 8.67 -7.81 -16.44
N GLU A 71 7.90 -8.04 -17.48
CA GLU A 71 7.87 -7.18 -18.66
C GLU A 71 6.76 -6.15 -18.58
N GLY A 72 6.98 -4.95 -19.12
CA GLY A 72 6.01 -3.84 -19.06
C GLY A 72 6.45 -2.64 -19.89
N ILE A 73 5.89 -1.47 -19.62
CA ILE A 73 6.08 -0.25 -20.43
C ILE A 73 7.01 0.79 -19.78
N ALA A 74 7.61 0.50 -18.62
CA ALA A 74 8.53 1.38 -17.89
C ALA A 74 8.03 2.82 -17.67
N PHE A 75 6.72 3.01 -17.53
CA PHE A 75 6.11 4.34 -17.40
C PHE A 75 6.49 5.01 -16.07
N LEU A 76 6.49 4.27 -14.96
CA LEU A 76 6.80 4.83 -13.64
C LEU A 76 8.25 5.29 -13.53
N PRO A 77 9.27 4.53 -14.00
CA PRO A 77 10.65 5.02 -14.07
C PRO A 77 10.79 6.26 -14.96
N TRP A 78 10.12 6.29 -16.12
CA TRP A 78 10.10 7.47 -16.97
C TRP A 78 9.49 8.70 -16.26
N LEU A 79 8.35 8.53 -15.59
CA LEU A 79 7.69 9.59 -14.82
C LEU A 79 8.57 10.02 -13.64
N GLY A 80 9.16 9.08 -12.92
CA GLY A 80 10.09 9.33 -11.82
C GLY A 80 11.26 10.20 -12.25
N LYS A 81 11.83 9.93 -13.44
CA LYS A 81 12.91 10.74 -14.02
C LYS A 81 12.45 12.18 -14.33
N LYS A 82 11.21 12.36 -14.80
CA LYS A 82 10.66 13.70 -15.04
C LYS A 82 10.39 14.48 -13.75
N LEU A 83 10.08 13.78 -12.68
CA LEU A 83 9.78 14.36 -11.36
C LEU A 83 10.99 14.34 -10.40
N GLU A 84 12.16 13.93 -10.85
CA GLU A 84 13.38 13.79 -10.04
C GLU A 84 13.71 15.07 -9.27
N PHE A 85 13.49 16.25 -9.87
CA PHE A 85 13.72 17.53 -9.25
C PHE A 85 12.85 17.79 -7.99
N ILE A 86 11.73 17.07 -7.84
CA ILE A 86 10.87 17.09 -6.67
C ILE A 86 11.16 15.87 -5.78
N LEU A 87 11.28 14.69 -6.36
CA LEU A 87 11.41 13.43 -5.64
C LEU A 87 12.74 13.35 -4.89
N SER A 88 13.82 13.78 -5.51
CA SER A 88 15.15 13.73 -4.90
C SER A 88 15.26 14.60 -3.64
N PRO A 89 14.86 15.88 -3.62
CA PRO A 89 14.95 16.68 -2.40
C PRO A 89 13.95 16.24 -1.31
N LEU A 90 12.75 15.78 -1.67
CA LEU A 90 11.73 15.39 -0.71
C LEU A 90 12.00 14.02 -0.10
N PHE A 91 12.33 13.03 -0.93
CA PHE A 91 12.46 11.63 -0.52
C PHE A 91 13.89 11.10 -0.53
N GLY A 92 14.83 11.86 -1.10
CA GLY A 92 16.23 11.46 -1.17
C GLY A 92 16.49 10.29 -2.11
N PHE A 93 15.61 10.04 -3.07
CA PHE A 93 15.83 9.01 -4.09
C PHE A 93 16.97 9.43 -5.02
N THR A 94 17.95 8.54 -5.16
CA THR A 94 19.11 8.72 -6.05
C THR A 94 18.82 8.22 -7.46
N ASP A 95 17.80 7.39 -7.61
CA ASP A 95 17.35 6.85 -8.88
C ASP A 95 15.83 7.00 -9.03
N ALA A 96 15.41 7.36 -10.22
CA ALA A 96 13.99 7.58 -10.54
C ALA A 96 13.12 6.33 -10.34
N SER A 97 13.72 5.14 -10.44
CA SER A 97 13.00 3.86 -10.21
C SER A 97 12.54 3.69 -8.75
N GLY A 98 13.14 4.44 -7.80
CA GLY A 98 12.74 4.42 -6.39
C GLY A 98 11.26 4.71 -6.15
N ILE A 99 10.61 5.48 -7.03
CA ILE A 99 9.16 5.74 -6.95
C ILE A 99 8.32 4.45 -7.08
N SER A 100 8.86 3.43 -7.75
CA SER A 100 8.14 2.17 -8.01
C SER A 100 7.79 1.42 -6.72
N VAL A 101 8.66 1.47 -5.71
CA VAL A 101 8.46 0.76 -4.44
C VAL A 101 7.22 1.28 -3.69
N PRO A 102 7.12 2.58 -3.33
CA PRO A 102 5.92 3.07 -2.64
C PRO A 102 4.66 2.99 -3.50
N ILE A 103 4.75 3.13 -4.83
CA ILE A 103 3.57 2.96 -5.70
C ILE A 103 3.09 1.50 -5.71
N THR A 104 4.00 0.53 -5.73
CA THR A 104 3.62 -0.89 -5.60
C THR A 104 2.94 -1.18 -4.26
N ALA A 105 3.36 -0.49 -3.19
CA ALA A 105 2.74 -0.62 -1.87
C ALA A 105 1.27 -0.16 -1.82
N LEU A 106 0.81 0.65 -2.79
CA LEU A 106 -0.62 1.01 -2.92
C LEU A 106 -1.50 -0.24 -3.13
N GLY A 107 -0.98 -1.23 -3.83
CA GLY A 107 -1.64 -2.52 -4.02
C GLY A 107 -1.35 -3.52 -2.91
N ALA A 108 -0.07 -3.74 -2.62
CA ALA A 108 0.38 -4.63 -1.55
C ALA A 108 1.81 -4.31 -1.10
N ALA A 109 2.02 -4.11 0.21
CA ALA A 109 3.35 -3.88 0.76
C ALA A 109 4.30 -5.07 0.54
N GLY A 110 3.80 -6.31 0.58
CA GLY A 110 4.60 -7.51 0.30
C GLY A 110 5.19 -7.51 -1.11
N ALA A 111 4.44 -7.07 -2.11
CA ALA A 111 4.95 -6.93 -3.48
C ALA A 111 6.02 -5.82 -3.58
N ALA A 112 5.82 -4.70 -2.88
CA ALA A 112 6.79 -3.60 -2.82
C ALA A 112 8.12 -4.04 -2.19
N ILE A 113 8.06 -4.78 -1.09
CA ILE A 113 9.25 -5.31 -0.41
C ILE A 113 10.05 -6.24 -1.34
N GLY A 114 9.36 -7.02 -2.19
CA GLY A 114 10.00 -7.90 -3.17
C GLY A 114 10.86 -7.19 -4.21
N LEU A 115 10.61 -5.91 -4.49
CA LEU A 115 11.42 -5.11 -5.43
C LEU A 115 12.76 -4.66 -4.83
N VAL A 116 12.82 -4.42 -3.52
CA VAL A 116 13.97 -3.77 -2.86
C VAL A 116 15.28 -4.56 -2.97
N PRO A 117 15.32 -5.89 -2.77
CA PRO A 117 16.56 -6.65 -2.91
C PRO A 117 17.18 -6.50 -4.29
N HIS A 118 16.37 -6.65 -5.34
CA HIS A 118 16.84 -6.52 -6.73
C HIS A 118 17.37 -5.12 -7.02
N MET A 119 16.73 -4.07 -6.53
CA MET A 119 17.19 -2.69 -6.67
C MET A 119 18.46 -2.43 -5.86
N ALA A 120 18.62 -3.05 -4.69
CA ALA A 120 19.82 -2.95 -3.88
C ALA A 120 21.02 -3.64 -4.55
N GLU A 121 20.83 -4.82 -5.13
CA GLU A 121 21.84 -5.52 -5.92
C GLU A 121 22.28 -4.73 -7.16
N ALA A 122 21.34 -4.04 -7.80
CA ALA A 122 21.61 -3.13 -8.91
C ALA A 122 22.28 -1.80 -8.50
N GLY A 123 22.42 -1.54 -7.18
CA GLY A 123 23.01 -0.30 -6.66
C GLY A 123 22.13 0.95 -6.82
N THR A 124 20.84 0.77 -7.15
CA THR A 124 19.89 1.88 -7.37
C THR A 124 19.22 2.36 -6.09
N VAL A 125 19.39 1.63 -4.97
CA VAL A 125 18.79 1.93 -3.67
C VAL A 125 19.86 2.09 -2.60
N LEU A 126 19.89 3.23 -1.93
CA LEU A 126 20.71 3.52 -0.78
C LEU A 126 19.93 3.35 0.54
N ALA A 127 20.64 3.29 1.66
CA ALA A 127 20.04 3.11 2.99
C ALA A 127 18.95 4.16 3.32
N ASN A 128 19.14 5.42 2.89
CA ASN A 128 18.12 6.45 3.02
C ASN A 128 16.81 6.09 2.30
N ALA A 129 16.93 5.59 1.07
CA ALA A 129 15.75 5.18 0.31
C ALA A 129 15.00 4.02 0.99
N VAL A 130 15.73 3.06 1.61
CA VAL A 130 15.11 1.97 2.39
C VAL A 130 14.32 2.52 3.58
N ALA A 131 14.85 3.53 4.29
CA ALA A 131 14.12 4.17 5.39
C ALA A 131 12.82 4.83 4.89
N VAL A 132 12.88 5.53 3.75
CA VAL A 132 11.72 6.16 3.10
C VAL A 132 10.71 5.11 2.64
N PHE A 133 11.16 4.04 1.98
CA PHE A 133 10.30 2.93 1.57
C PHE A 133 9.59 2.30 2.76
N THR A 134 10.31 2.06 3.86
CA THR A 134 9.73 1.49 5.07
C THR A 134 8.59 2.38 5.59
N ALA A 135 8.83 3.68 5.74
CA ALA A 135 7.82 4.62 6.24
C ALA A 135 6.60 4.70 5.31
N MET A 136 6.83 4.83 4.00
CA MET A 136 5.74 4.94 3.02
C MET A 136 4.98 3.61 2.87
N CYS A 137 5.67 2.48 2.75
CA CYS A 137 5.03 1.18 2.60
C CYS A 137 4.25 0.76 3.85
N MET A 138 4.70 1.10 5.04
CA MET A 138 3.93 0.87 6.27
C MET A 138 2.66 1.72 6.31
N CYS A 139 2.74 2.97 5.86
CA CYS A 139 1.58 3.84 5.78
C CYS A 139 0.63 3.40 4.66
N TRP A 140 1.17 3.06 3.49
CA TRP A 140 0.36 2.73 2.31
C TRP A 140 0.01 1.25 2.15
N SER A 141 0.36 0.40 3.04
CA SER A 141 0.18 -1.07 3.05
C SER A 141 -1.11 -1.59 2.38
N GLY A 142 -1.18 -1.53 1.05
CA GLY A 142 -2.29 -2.01 0.24
C GLY A 142 -3.58 -1.17 0.38
N TYR A 143 -3.50 0.09 0.77
CA TYR A 143 -4.69 0.85 1.13
C TYR A 143 -5.69 1.06 -0.01
N LEU A 144 -5.26 1.07 -1.27
CA LEU A 144 -6.19 1.17 -2.40
C LEU A 144 -7.10 -0.06 -2.52
N SER A 145 -6.59 -1.25 -2.19
CA SER A 145 -7.38 -2.48 -2.18
C SER A 145 -8.07 -2.70 -0.84
N THR A 146 -7.30 -2.62 0.24
CA THR A 146 -7.74 -2.96 1.61
C THR A 146 -8.76 -1.96 2.15
N HIS A 147 -8.53 -0.64 1.97
CA HIS A 147 -9.47 0.38 2.45
C HIS A 147 -10.81 0.32 1.74
N VAL A 148 -10.80 0.13 0.41
CA VAL A 148 -12.04 0.02 -0.35
C VAL A 148 -12.86 -1.18 0.15
N ALA A 149 -12.23 -2.34 0.33
CA ALA A 149 -12.89 -3.54 0.85
C ALA A 149 -13.38 -3.33 2.30
N MET A 150 -12.55 -2.75 3.17
CA MET A 150 -12.90 -2.48 4.56
C MET A 150 -14.06 -1.50 4.67
N MET A 151 -14.03 -0.37 3.96
CA MET A 151 -15.11 0.61 3.97
C MET A 151 -16.42 0.03 3.44
N SER A 152 -16.33 -0.87 2.45
CA SER A 152 -17.49 -1.60 1.93
C SER A 152 -18.07 -2.55 2.98
N SER A 153 -17.22 -3.33 3.65
CA SER A 153 -17.63 -4.26 4.71
C SER A 153 -18.27 -3.55 5.90
N LEU A 154 -17.75 -2.36 6.26
CA LEU A 154 -18.29 -1.51 7.30
C LEU A 154 -19.51 -0.70 6.85
N LYS A 155 -19.94 -0.80 5.58
CA LYS A 155 -21.06 -0.06 4.97
C LYS A 155 -20.90 1.47 5.04
N VAL A 156 -19.65 1.96 5.07
CA VAL A 156 -19.32 3.39 5.12
C VAL A 156 -18.64 3.88 3.84
N ASN A 157 -19.06 3.36 2.69
CA ASN A 157 -18.49 3.65 1.36
C ASN A 157 -18.36 5.15 1.04
N LYS A 158 -19.27 5.98 1.58
CA LYS A 158 -19.24 7.44 1.42
C LYS A 158 -17.95 8.09 1.93
N LEU A 159 -17.25 7.45 2.89
CA LEU A 159 -16.00 7.95 3.47
C LEU A 159 -14.75 7.44 2.74
N THR A 160 -14.88 6.48 1.83
CA THR A 160 -13.74 5.84 1.14
C THR A 160 -12.82 6.87 0.47
N GLY A 161 -13.38 7.84 -0.25
CA GLY A 161 -12.58 8.88 -0.91
C GLY A 161 -11.78 9.74 0.07
N LYS A 162 -12.37 10.11 1.20
CA LYS A 162 -11.69 10.88 2.26
C LYS A 162 -10.59 10.05 2.92
N ALA A 163 -10.84 8.78 3.19
CA ALA A 163 -9.87 7.85 3.76
C ALA A 163 -8.67 7.65 2.82
N ILE A 164 -8.90 7.44 1.53
CA ILE A 164 -7.85 7.31 0.52
C ILE A 164 -7.01 8.58 0.45
N LEU A 165 -7.64 9.76 0.37
CA LEU A 165 -6.93 11.03 0.32
C LEU A 165 -6.06 11.25 1.56
N SER A 166 -6.62 11.03 2.74
CA SER A 166 -5.93 11.14 4.02
C SER A 166 -4.70 10.23 4.11
N HIS A 167 -4.87 8.97 3.68
CA HIS A 167 -3.78 7.98 3.63
C HIS A 167 -2.68 8.36 2.64
N THR A 168 -3.08 8.85 1.46
CA THR A 168 -2.13 9.32 0.45
C THR A 168 -1.25 10.43 1.00
N ILE A 169 -1.86 11.45 1.60
CA ILE A 169 -1.13 12.57 2.20
C ILE A 169 -0.25 12.07 3.35
N GLY A 170 -0.80 11.23 4.24
CA GLY A 170 -0.06 10.66 5.36
C GLY A 170 1.20 9.91 4.93
N GLY A 171 1.12 9.08 3.89
CA GLY A 171 2.27 8.34 3.36
C GLY A 171 3.33 9.25 2.72
N LEU A 172 2.91 10.29 2.00
CA LEU A 172 3.85 11.30 1.48
C LEU A 172 4.58 12.02 2.61
N CYS A 173 3.85 12.47 3.64
CA CYS A 173 4.46 13.10 4.82
C CYS A 173 5.40 12.15 5.56
N ALA A 174 5.03 10.88 5.71
CA ALA A 174 5.87 9.85 6.33
C ALA A 174 7.18 9.66 5.57
N GLY A 175 7.13 9.60 4.24
CA GLY A 175 8.32 9.48 3.40
C GLY A 175 9.25 10.69 3.51
N VAL A 176 8.70 11.90 3.47
CA VAL A 176 9.48 13.14 3.65
C VAL A 176 10.10 13.17 5.04
N ALA A 177 9.35 12.88 6.09
CA ALA A 177 9.85 12.83 7.46
C ALA A 177 10.98 11.80 7.61
N ALA A 178 10.83 10.59 7.04
CA ALA A 178 11.86 9.56 7.08
C ALA A 178 13.16 10.00 6.41
N ASN A 179 13.08 10.65 5.25
CA ASN A 179 14.26 11.22 4.57
C ASN A 179 15.01 12.21 5.44
N TRP A 180 14.31 13.16 6.07
CA TRP A 180 14.93 14.18 6.90
C TRP A 180 15.46 13.63 8.22
N ILE A 181 14.71 12.72 8.86
CA ILE A 181 15.17 12.06 10.08
C ILE A 181 16.44 11.23 9.79
N PHE A 182 16.46 10.48 8.68
CA PHE A 182 17.64 9.72 8.29
C PHE A 182 18.87 10.63 8.15
N LYS A 183 18.74 11.77 7.44
CA LYS A 183 19.82 12.75 7.25
C LYS A 183 20.30 13.44 8.54
N LEU A 184 19.45 13.47 9.57
CA LEU A 184 19.82 14.06 10.86
C LEU A 184 20.54 13.07 11.78
N VAL A 185 20.30 11.76 11.60
CA VAL A 185 20.81 10.71 12.49
C VAL A 185 22.08 10.07 11.94
N MET A 186 22.20 10.01 10.62
CA MET A 186 23.32 9.39 9.90
C MET A 186 24.28 10.42 9.31
#